data_d8a51d2849004356f974e64a23a0725f
#
_entry.id   d8a51d2849004356f974e64a23a0725f
#
_cell.length_a   1.000
_cell.length_b   1.000
_cell.length_c   1.000
_cell.angle_alpha   90.00
_cell.angle_beta   90.00
_cell.angle_gamma   90.00
#
_symmetry.space_group_name_H-M   'P 1'
#
loop_
_entity.id
_entity.type
_entity.pdbx_description
1 polymer ?
#
loop_
_entity_poly.entity_id
_entity_poly.type
_entity_poly.pdbx_seq_one_letter_code
_entity_poly.pdbx_strand_id
1 'polypeptide(L)'
;MKKHPKAALRFGSAVAAMLALTLLLSMTACFDTPVEDTTEGETQEAVTLPTITIPDPTDDRAPTDTAEYAERVESLFATIPPVSASDLTYEVTEDGVTVTGYAGGELILVIPDTIEDKPVTAIAENAFKGMGNLKAISVPHSVTTIGKSAFEGCVSLTSMRTPVFTCEDAPYFGALFGATSHEAGGGYVPVSLSTLVLTGGDTIPDYAFYACRGLEAVSIPETVTEIGAFAFYACQSLTYIAIDHTPLTAVGERAFAGCAALLNLHLPVTVTYMGSGMLEGCGKLESMTIPFVGGCTYDYPLTEEEKDAIEGGDAVHPAESTGYLGYLFGASHYTFTAGYLPASLITVTVLEGCESIPANAFFECASIREVNLPEGVMEIGRRAFYGCDYLTAMTLPDSVTKIGDDAFHGCIRMQTFAGGAGLSDLGMQAFMNCVSLETVTLPDSVTKLPNSCFAGCLSLTTLTAEGVKTQGDRVFHKCDKLRGWEE
;
A
#
# COMPACT_ATOMS: atom_id res chain seq x y z
N MET A 1 -3.43 -20.71 -56.78
CA MET A 1 -2.57 -19.80 -57.61
C MET A 1 -2.38 -18.48 -56.88
N LYS A 2 -1.12 -18.06 -56.88
CA LYS A 2 -0.52 -16.78 -56.48
C LYS A 2 -0.26 -16.57 -54.99
N LYS A 3 0.99 -16.80 -54.64
CA LYS A 3 1.77 -16.35 -53.52
C LYS A 3 1.96 -14.82 -53.57
N HIS A 4 2.04 -14.16 -52.41
CA HIS A 4 2.78 -12.92 -52.29
C HIS A 4 3.52 -12.77 -50.99
N PRO A 5 4.63 -12.06 -50.97
CA PRO A 5 5.72 -12.28 -50.02
C PRO A 5 5.72 -11.26 -48.87
N LYS A 6 6.44 -11.67 -47.81
CA LYS A 6 6.80 -10.87 -46.66
C LYS A 6 7.82 -9.79 -47.05
N ALA A 7 7.63 -8.57 -46.60
CA ALA A 7 8.68 -7.56 -46.51
C ALA A 7 8.85 -7.15 -45.04
N ALA A 8 9.99 -7.51 -44.49
CA ALA A 8 10.50 -7.03 -43.22
C ALA A 8 11.20 -5.68 -43.46
N LEU A 9 10.85 -4.66 -42.73
CA LEU A 9 11.66 -3.45 -42.60
C LEU A 9 12.22 -3.33 -41.20
N ARG A 10 13.52 -3.54 -41.10
CA ARG A 10 14.37 -3.11 -39.99
C ARG A 10 14.76 -1.64 -40.24
N PHE A 11 14.47 -0.77 -39.29
CA PHE A 11 15.16 0.50 -39.03
C PHE A 11 15.36 0.55 -37.53
N GLY A 12 16.47 0.59 -36.96
CA GLY A 12 17.67 1.37 -37.16
C GLY A 12 17.80 2.27 -35.92
N SER A 13 18.40 1.69 -34.83
CA SER A 13 18.81 2.38 -33.60
C SER A 13 20.03 3.27 -33.95
N ALA A 14 19.84 4.58 -34.12
CA ALA A 14 20.96 5.54 -34.26
C ALA A 14 20.59 7.03 -34.05
N VAL A 15 19.51 7.37 -33.36
CA VAL A 15 19.15 8.81 -33.14
C VAL A 15 18.98 9.20 -31.66
N ALA A 16 19.14 8.26 -30.73
CA ALA A 16 18.97 8.56 -29.28
C ALA A 16 20.28 8.90 -28.52
N ALA A 17 21.40 9.07 -29.19
CA ALA A 17 22.71 9.28 -28.54
C ALA A 17 23.34 10.65 -28.80
N MET A 18 22.65 11.62 -29.39
CA MET A 18 23.24 12.94 -29.72
C MET A 18 22.55 14.18 -29.17
N LEU A 19 21.67 14.04 -28.17
CA LEU A 19 21.00 15.19 -27.52
C LEU A 19 21.29 15.34 -26.03
N ALA A 20 22.24 14.61 -25.48
CA ALA A 20 22.63 14.68 -24.06
C ALA A 20 24.00 15.33 -23.78
N LEU A 21 24.66 15.98 -24.76
CA LEU A 21 26.01 16.50 -24.59
C LEU A 21 26.20 18.00 -24.92
N THR A 22 25.15 18.82 -24.96
CA THR A 22 25.27 20.24 -25.30
C THR A 22 24.65 21.22 -24.29
N LEU A 23 24.42 20.81 -23.04
CA LEU A 23 23.89 21.72 -21.99
C LEU A 23 24.75 21.76 -20.72
N LEU A 24 26.05 21.52 -20.81
CA LEU A 24 26.97 21.54 -19.66
C LEU A 24 28.20 22.41 -19.89
N LEU A 25 28.06 23.53 -20.58
CA LEU A 25 29.17 24.54 -20.75
C LEU A 25 28.59 25.91 -21.05
N SER A 26 28.08 26.63 -20.05
CA SER A 26 28.13 28.10 -19.99
C SER A 26 27.46 28.59 -18.72
N MET A 27 28.23 28.85 -17.69
CA MET A 27 28.11 29.95 -16.74
C MET A 27 29.21 29.83 -15.68
N THR A 28 30.40 30.18 -16.10
CA THR A 28 31.42 30.70 -15.22
C THR A 28 31.89 32.02 -15.85
N ALA A 29 31.64 33.12 -15.20
CA ALA A 29 32.57 34.25 -15.04
C ALA A 29 31.88 35.53 -14.53
N CYS A 30 32.43 36.04 -13.44
CA CYS A 30 32.62 37.45 -13.08
C CYS A 30 31.40 38.24 -12.57
N PHE A 31 31.44 38.78 -11.34
CA PHE A 31 32.29 39.89 -10.91
C PHE A 31 32.31 40.01 -9.38
N ASP A 32 33.50 40.07 -8.80
CA ASP A 32 33.81 40.68 -7.52
C ASP A 32 33.71 42.22 -7.61
N THR A 33 32.99 42.81 -6.70
CA THR A 33 33.35 44.11 -6.09
C THR A 33 32.65 44.25 -4.74
N PRO A 34 33.36 44.65 -3.67
CA PRO A 34 32.75 44.84 -2.36
C PRO A 34 32.16 46.25 -2.28
N VAL A 35 30.92 46.34 -1.83
CA VAL A 35 30.35 47.60 -1.32
C VAL A 35 30.06 47.36 0.16
N GLU A 36 30.86 48.04 1.01
CA GLU A 36 30.52 48.26 2.40
C GLU A 36 29.28 49.16 2.46
N ASP A 37 28.22 48.68 3.07
CA ASP A 37 27.22 49.54 3.66
C ASP A 37 26.74 48.99 5.00
N THR A 38 26.99 49.76 6.04
CA THR A 38 26.65 49.54 7.42
C THR A 38 25.20 49.93 7.65
N THR A 39 24.33 48.96 7.86
CA THR A 39 23.10 49.16 8.65
C THR A 39 22.83 47.90 9.48
N GLU A 40 22.87 48.11 10.78
CA GLU A 40 22.42 47.15 11.78
C GLU A 40 20.94 46.83 11.51
N GLY A 41 20.67 45.66 10.92
CA GLY A 41 19.36 45.06 10.80
C GLY A 41 19.35 43.78 11.59
N GLU A 42 18.41 43.68 12.53
CA GLU A 42 18.14 42.51 13.32
C GLU A 42 18.10 41.29 12.43
N THR A 43 19.00 40.35 12.67
CA THR A 43 18.97 39.03 12.06
C THR A 43 17.74 38.30 12.59
N GLN A 44 16.67 38.24 11.79
CA GLN A 44 15.65 37.23 11.97
C GLN A 44 16.34 35.88 11.88
N GLU A 45 16.38 35.18 13.02
CA GLU A 45 16.78 33.77 13.05
C GLU A 45 15.93 33.05 12.01
N ALA A 46 16.60 32.38 11.09
CA ALA A 46 15.93 31.52 10.11
C ALA A 46 15.19 30.46 10.88
N VAL A 47 13.86 30.55 10.90
CA VAL A 47 13.00 29.50 11.43
C VAL A 47 13.23 28.26 10.56
N THR A 48 14.14 27.42 11.01
CA THR A 48 14.29 26.09 10.42
C THR A 48 13.07 25.28 10.85
N LEU A 49 12.18 25.00 9.89
CA LEU A 49 11.14 24.00 10.10
C LEU A 49 11.80 22.73 10.61
N PRO A 50 11.29 22.09 11.68
CA PRO A 50 11.71 20.76 12.00
C PRO A 50 11.50 19.90 10.75
N THR A 51 12.59 19.43 10.17
CA THR A 51 12.53 18.48 9.06
C THR A 51 11.93 17.21 9.65
N ILE A 52 10.70 16.86 9.24
CA ILE A 52 10.20 15.52 9.49
C ILE A 52 11.12 14.63 8.67
N THR A 53 12.09 14.03 9.33
CA THR A 53 12.90 12.99 8.71
C THR A 53 11.96 11.81 8.57
N ILE A 54 11.55 11.52 7.34
CA ILE A 54 10.93 10.23 7.02
C ILE A 54 11.93 9.18 7.48
N PRO A 55 11.53 8.21 8.33
CA PRO A 55 12.47 7.21 8.81
C PRO A 55 13.14 6.55 7.62
N ASP A 56 14.48 6.46 7.65
CA ASP A 56 15.23 5.67 6.68
C ASP A 56 14.72 4.22 6.81
N PRO A 57 14.16 3.63 5.75
CA PRO A 57 13.66 2.24 5.80
C PRO A 57 14.75 1.22 6.12
N THR A 58 16.02 1.64 6.12
CA THR A 58 17.17 0.82 6.52
C THR A 58 17.60 1.05 7.98
N ASP A 59 16.97 2.00 8.70
CA ASP A 59 17.18 2.16 10.12
C ASP A 59 16.34 1.11 10.85
N ASP A 60 16.99 0.20 11.59
CA ASP A 60 16.35 -0.77 12.51
C ASP A 60 15.45 -0.09 13.57
N ARG A 61 15.40 1.24 13.58
CA ARG A 61 14.53 2.13 14.35
C ARG A 61 13.47 2.83 13.50
N ALA A 62 13.25 2.42 12.23
CA ALA A 62 12.08 2.88 11.49
C ALA A 62 10.85 2.55 12.35
N PRO A 63 9.93 3.51 12.60
CA PRO A 63 8.79 3.25 13.44
C PRO A 63 8.00 2.11 12.82
N THR A 64 8.00 0.97 13.51
CA THR A 64 7.11 -0.15 13.22
C THR A 64 5.69 0.17 13.69
N ASP A 65 5.53 1.33 14.36
CA ASP A 65 4.28 1.82 14.93
C ASP A 65 3.83 3.07 14.18
N THR A 66 2.72 2.93 13.48
CA THR A 66 2.04 3.97 12.72
C THR A 66 1.56 5.13 13.60
N ALA A 67 1.27 4.89 14.88
CA ALA A 67 0.91 5.91 15.86
C ALA A 67 2.05 6.92 16.06
N GLU A 68 3.30 6.45 16.15
CA GLU A 68 4.47 7.33 16.33
C GLU A 68 4.67 8.28 15.14
N TYR A 69 4.37 7.83 13.92
CA TYR A 69 4.47 8.71 12.74
C TYR A 69 3.38 9.77 12.74
N ALA A 70 2.13 9.40 13.02
CA ALA A 70 1.01 10.35 13.13
C ALA A 70 1.28 11.40 14.21
N GLU A 71 1.78 10.99 15.41
CA GLU A 71 2.17 11.88 16.48
C GLU A 71 3.29 12.86 16.06
N ARG A 72 4.28 12.41 15.32
CA ARG A 72 5.39 13.26 14.83
C ARG A 72 4.91 14.31 13.84
N VAL A 73 3.98 13.97 12.97
CA VAL A 73 3.39 14.90 12.00
C VAL A 73 2.44 15.87 12.69
N GLU A 74 1.64 15.42 13.65
CA GLU A 74 0.79 16.29 14.47
C GLU A 74 1.61 17.26 15.33
N SER A 75 2.74 16.82 15.89
CA SER A 75 3.64 17.65 16.68
C SER A 75 4.23 18.83 15.89
N LEU A 76 4.29 18.73 14.56
CA LEU A 76 4.77 19.82 13.70
C LEU A 76 3.99 21.11 13.92
N PHE A 77 2.66 21.01 14.02
CA PHE A 77 1.79 22.17 14.18
C PHE A 77 1.50 22.52 15.64
N ALA A 78 1.67 21.57 16.57
CA ALA A 78 1.34 21.76 17.99
C ALA A 78 2.18 22.84 18.68
N THR A 79 3.39 23.12 18.19
CA THR A 79 4.31 24.10 18.79
C THR A 79 4.21 25.49 18.16
N ILE A 80 3.44 25.66 17.08
CA ILE A 80 3.32 26.91 16.35
C ILE A 80 2.02 27.61 16.77
N PRO A 81 2.08 28.84 17.33
CA PRO A 81 0.87 29.55 17.71
C PRO A 81 0.04 29.91 16.47
N PRO A 82 -1.29 29.96 16.60
CA PRO A 82 -2.15 30.49 15.56
C PRO A 82 -1.80 31.93 15.20
N VAL A 83 -1.97 32.30 13.93
CA VAL A 83 -1.78 33.68 13.46
C VAL A 83 -2.82 34.61 14.09
N SER A 84 -2.50 35.90 14.16
CA SER A 84 -3.45 36.91 14.66
C SER A 84 -4.66 37.02 13.72
N ALA A 85 -5.86 37.10 14.29
CA ALA A 85 -7.07 37.36 13.52
C ALA A 85 -7.00 38.67 12.70
N SER A 86 -6.19 39.67 13.14
CA SER A 86 -5.97 40.91 12.41
C SER A 86 -5.23 40.74 11.08
N ASP A 87 -4.51 39.64 10.92
CA ASP A 87 -3.76 39.34 9.70
C ASP A 87 -4.59 38.51 8.70
N LEU A 88 -5.76 38.02 9.14
CA LEU A 88 -6.74 37.32 8.32
C LEU A 88 -7.79 38.32 7.78
N THR A 89 -8.25 38.10 6.57
CA THR A 89 -9.52 38.67 6.09
C THR A 89 -10.59 37.62 6.23
N TYR A 90 -11.76 37.99 6.73
CA TYR A 90 -12.83 37.02 7.02
C TYR A 90 -14.20 37.67 7.00
N GLU A 91 -15.23 36.84 6.87
CA GLU A 91 -16.62 37.19 6.99
C GLU A 91 -17.25 36.44 8.18
N VAL A 92 -18.03 37.15 9.01
CA VAL A 92 -18.70 36.56 10.17
C VAL A 92 -20.18 36.35 9.84
N THR A 93 -20.67 35.13 10.05
CA THR A 93 -22.07 34.76 9.89
C THR A 93 -22.68 34.32 11.23
N GLU A 94 -23.97 33.94 11.24
CA GLU A 94 -24.60 33.38 12.44
C GLU A 94 -23.94 32.05 12.86
N ASP A 95 -23.54 31.22 11.89
CA ASP A 95 -23.07 29.87 12.08
C ASP A 95 -21.54 29.76 12.30
N GLY A 96 -20.80 30.83 12.00
CA GLY A 96 -19.34 30.80 12.13
C GLY A 96 -18.60 31.86 11.31
N VAL A 97 -17.33 31.62 11.09
CA VAL A 97 -16.45 32.51 10.35
C VAL A 97 -15.94 31.82 9.08
N THR A 98 -16.00 32.56 7.96
CA THR A 98 -15.37 32.18 6.69
C THR A 98 -14.09 33.01 6.50
N VAL A 99 -12.94 32.35 6.45
CA VAL A 99 -11.66 33.00 6.12
C VAL A 99 -11.61 33.27 4.61
N THR A 100 -11.43 34.54 4.22
CA THR A 100 -11.39 34.97 2.81
C THR A 100 -10.00 35.34 2.32
N GLY A 101 -9.01 35.44 3.23
CA GLY A 101 -7.63 35.74 2.84
C GLY A 101 -6.69 35.91 4.03
N TYR A 102 -5.42 36.16 3.71
CA TYR A 102 -4.35 36.42 4.66
C TYR A 102 -3.41 37.51 4.15
N ALA A 103 -3.13 38.51 4.99
CA ALA A 103 -2.30 39.65 4.66
C ALA A 103 -0.94 39.66 5.39
N GLY A 104 -0.66 38.66 6.25
CA GLY A 104 0.61 38.53 6.97
C GLY A 104 1.72 37.94 6.10
N GLY A 105 2.91 37.83 6.68
CA GLY A 105 4.13 37.40 5.99
C GLY A 105 4.70 36.06 6.47
N GLU A 106 4.02 35.36 7.37
CA GLU A 106 4.49 34.10 7.91
C GLU A 106 4.54 33.02 6.83
N LEU A 107 5.58 32.19 6.91
CA LEU A 107 5.76 31.04 6.03
C LEU A 107 4.94 29.83 6.48
N ILE A 108 4.50 29.83 7.74
CA ILE A 108 3.70 28.76 8.36
C ILE A 108 2.42 29.41 8.87
N LEU A 109 1.31 28.98 8.36
CA LEU A 109 -0.02 29.52 8.68
C LEU A 109 -0.80 28.52 9.52
N VAL A 110 -0.97 28.79 10.81
CA VAL A 110 -1.89 28.09 11.69
C VAL A 110 -3.13 28.97 11.85
N ILE A 111 -4.23 28.58 11.22
CA ILE A 111 -5.51 29.30 11.29
C ILE A 111 -6.09 29.07 12.70
N PRO A 112 -6.55 30.12 13.44
CA PRO A 112 -7.14 29.95 14.76
C PRO A 112 -8.48 29.21 14.67
N ASP A 113 -8.82 28.45 15.71
CA ASP A 113 -10.09 27.70 15.80
C ASP A 113 -11.29 28.64 15.88
N THR A 114 -11.10 29.83 16.47
CA THR A 114 -12.18 30.83 16.67
C THR A 114 -11.69 32.24 16.33
N ILE A 115 -12.57 33.05 15.76
CA ILE A 115 -12.41 34.49 15.54
C ILE A 115 -13.66 35.17 16.06
N GLU A 116 -13.52 36.24 16.87
CA GLU A 116 -14.63 36.94 17.50
C GLU A 116 -15.58 36.00 18.26
N ASP A 117 -15.00 35.03 19.01
CA ASP A 117 -15.70 34.00 19.77
C ASP A 117 -16.59 33.04 18.92
N LYS A 118 -16.45 33.07 17.60
CA LYS A 118 -17.12 32.15 16.69
C LYS A 118 -16.18 31.16 16.05
N PRO A 119 -16.58 29.89 15.82
CA PRO A 119 -15.73 28.93 15.16
C PRO A 119 -15.43 29.34 13.72
N VAL A 120 -14.20 29.04 13.26
CA VAL A 120 -13.87 29.11 11.83
C VAL A 120 -14.42 27.87 11.16
N THR A 121 -15.44 28.02 10.30
CA THR A 121 -16.18 26.92 9.68
C THR A 121 -15.92 26.75 8.20
N ALA A 122 -15.37 27.78 7.54
CA ALA A 122 -15.10 27.73 6.10
C ALA A 122 -13.84 28.50 5.69
N ILE A 123 -13.25 28.07 4.57
CA ILE A 123 -12.25 28.81 3.82
C ILE A 123 -12.85 29.14 2.44
N ALA A 124 -12.83 30.40 2.06
CA ALA A 124 -13.42 30.87 0.81
C ALA A 124 -12.63 30.41 -0.43
N GLU A 125 -13.27 30.48 -1.57
CA GLU A 125 -12.62 30.35 -2.87
C GLU A 125 -11.49 31.38 -3.02
N ASN A 126 -10.34 30.96 -3.54
CA ASN A 126 -9.14 31.78 -3.74
C ASN A 126 -8.54 32.42 -2.46
N ALA A 127 -8.90 32.01 -1.25
CA ALA A 127 -8.52 32.66 0.01
C ALA A 127 -6.99 32.84 0.16
N PHE A 128 -6.20 31.86 -0.23
CA PHE A 128 -4.71 31.88 -0.15
C PHE A 128 -4.05 31.83 -1.53
N LYS A 129 -4.80 32.17 -2.59
CA LYS A 129 -4.32 32.13 -3.96
C LYS A 129 -3.08 32.99 -4.16
N GLY A 130 -2.03 32.41 -4.77
CA GLY A 130 -0.80 33.11 -5.10
C GLY A 130 0.19 33.27 -3.95
N MET A 131 -0.05 32.64 -2.79
CA MET A 131 0.87 32.65 -1.66
C MET A 131 2.06 31.71 -1.93
N GLY A 132 2.90 32.07 -2.91
CA GLY A 132 4.00 31.25 -3.39
C GLY A 132 5.08 30.92 -2.35
N ASN A 133 5.18 31.68 -1.26
CA ASN A 133 6.15 31.48 -0.19
C ASN A 133 5.59 30.62 0.98
N LEU A 134 4.28 30.36 1.03
CA LEU A 134 3.67 29.56 2.09
C LEU A 134 4.24 28.14 2.08
N LYS A 135 4.81 27.71 3.21
CA LYS A 135 5.45 26.39 3.36
C LYS A 135 4.59 25.38 4.08
N ALA A 136 3.83 25.83 5.08
CA ALA A 136 2.96 24.93 5.81
C ALA A 136 1.66 25.63 6.21
N ILE A 137 0.56 24.85 6.25
CA ILE A 137 -0.73 25.34 6.71
C ILE A 137 -1.42 24.31 7.61
N SER A 138 -2.00 24.79 8.71
CA SER A 138 -2.93 24.03 9.56
C SER A 138 -4.29 24.69 9.54
N VAL A 139 -5.27 23.93 9.07
CA VAL A 139 -6.68 24.30 9.01
C VAL A 139 -7.38 23.74 10.25
N PRO A 140 -8.21 24.55 10.98
CA PRO A 140 -8.91 24.10 12.17
C PRO A 140 -9.87 22.93 11.89
N HIS A 141 -10.06 22.07 12.88
CA HIS A 141 -10.96 20.92 12.77
C HIS A 141 -12.43 21.31 12.54
N SER A 142 -12.85 22.51 12.98
CA SER A 142 -14.20 23.05 12.79
C SER A 142 -14.53 23.43 11.34
N VAL A 143 -13.53 23.50 10.45
CA VAL A 143 -13.75 23.81 9.03
C VAL A 143 -14.42 22.62 8.34
N THR A 144 -15.56 22.88 7.73
CA THR A 144 -16.37 21.89 6.99
C THR A 144 -16.33 22.09 5.48
N THR A 145 -15.89 23.29 5.02
CA THR A 145 -15.81 23.58 3.59
C THR A 145 -14.55 24.37 3.25
N ILE A 146 -13.92 24.04 2.12
CA ILE A 146 -12.84 24.79 1.51
C ILE A 146 -13.21 25.04 0.05
N GLY A 147 -13.18 26.31 -0.35
CA GLY A 147 -13.51 26.74 -1.70
C GLY A 147 -12.49 26.32 -2.75
N LYS A 148 -12.92 26.25 -4.01
CA LYS A 148 -12.03 25.94 -5.16
C LYS A 148 -10.89 26.95 -5.23
N SER A 149 -9.73 26.50 -5.71
CA SER A 149 -8.53 27.36 -5.88
C SER A 149 -8.07 28.03 -4.60
N ALA A 150 -8.52 27.64 -3.41
CA ALA A 150 -8.13 28.27 -2.15
C ALA A 150 -6.61 28.35 -1.98
N PHE A 151 -5.86 27.38 -2.52
CA PHE A 151 -4.40 27.28 -2.47
C PHE A 151 -3.72 27.35 -3.85
N GLU A 152 -4.42 27.84 -4.87
CA GLU A 152 -3.86 27.97 -6.21
C GLU A 152 -2.60 28.86 -6.19
N GLY A 153 -1.49 28.34 -6.71
CA GLY A 153 -0.21 29.08 -6.75
C GLY A 153 0.59 29.06 -5.44
N CYS A 154 0.22 28.26 -4.44
CA CYS A 154 1.03 28.00 -3.23
C CYS A 154 2.16 27.01 -3.55
N VAL A 155 3.08 27.41 -4.44
CA VAL A 155 4.10 26.52 -5.04
C VAL A 155 5.20 26.04 -4.09
N SER A 156 5.35 26.66 -2.92
CA SER A 156 6.34 26.26 -1.91
C SER A 156 5.75 25.44 -0.76
N LEU A 157 4.44 25.08 -0.84
CA LEU A 157 3.77 24.35 0.22
C LEU A 157 4.36 22.94 0.35
N THR A 158 4.86 22.60 1.54
CA THR A 158 5.47 21.29 1.86
C THR A 158 4.62 20.45 2.77
N SER A 159 3.82 21.08 3.63
CA SER A 159 3.01 20.37 4.63
C SER A 159 1.62 21.00 4.77
N MET A 160 0.61 20.15 4.87
CA MET A 160 -0.77 20.59 5.08
C MET A 160 -1.47 19.70 6.10
N ARG A 161 -2.13 20.34 7.08
CA ARG A 161 -3.03 19.70 8.04
C ARG A 161 -4.43 20.24 7.81
N THR A 162 -5.41 19.37 7.52
CA THR A 162 -6.75 19.81 7.14
C THR A 162 -7.82 18.77 7.46
N PRO A 163 -9.02 19.19 7.93
CA PRO A 163 -10.17 18.30 8.07
C PRO A 163 -10.89 18.06 6.73
N VAL A 164 -10.71 18.96 5.75
CA VAL A 164 -11.35 18.89 4.44
C VAL A 164 -10.29 18.92 3.35
N PHE A 165 -10.40 18.00 2.41
CA PHE A 165 -9.43 17.84 1.31
C PHE A 165 -10.09 17.84 -0.08
N THR A 166 -11.40 18.13 -0.14
CA THR A 166 -12.18 18.24 -1.37
C THR A 166 -13.06 19.48 -1.35
N CYS A 167 -13.63 19.87 -2.49
CA CYS A 167 -14.65 20.91 -2.58
C CYS A 167 -16.03 20.27 -2.75
N GLU A 168 -17.11 21.01 -2.43
CA GLU A 168 -18.50 20.53 -2.52
C GLU A 168 -18.85 19.90 -3.88
N ASP A 169 -18.42 20.53 -4.98
CA ASP A 169 -18.70 20.07 -6.36
C ASP A 169 -17.50 19.34 -7.01
N ALA A 170 -16.43 19.06 -6.27
CA ALA A 170 -15.21 18.49 -6.81
C ALA A 170 -14.54 17.59 -5.76
N PRO A 171 -14.87 16.29 -5.74
CA PRO A 171 -14.39 15.35 -4.71
C PRO A 171 -12.93 14.91 -4.94
N TYR A 172 -12.05 15.84 -5.32
CA TYR A 172 -10.62 15.59 -5.52
C TYR A 172 -9.77 16.75 -5.03
N PHE A 173 -8.63 16.42 -4.45
CA PHE A 173 -7.71 17.34 -3.76
C PHE A 173 -7.18 18.45 -4.67
N GLY A 174 -6.91 18.12 -5.93
CA GLY A 174 -6.44 19.09 -6.92
C GLY A 174 -7.36 20.29 -7.11
N ALA A 175 -8.65 20.20 -6.79
CA ALA A 175 -9.61 21.32 -6.88
C ALA A 175 -9.23 22.46 -5.93
N LEU A 176 -8.64 22.17 -4.78
CA LEU A 176 -8.12 23.17 -3.84
C LEU A 176 -6.98 23.99 -4.44
N PHE A 177 -6.30 23.46 -5.45
CA PHE A 177 -5.18 24.06 -6.16
C PHE A 177 -5.52 24.57 -7.57
N GLY A 178 -6.82 24.58 -7.93
CA GLY A 178 -7.31 25.13 -9.20
C GLY A 178 -7.50 24.12 -10.33
N ALA A 179 -7.40 22.81 -10.06
CA ALA A 179 -7.68 21.79 -11.06
C ALA A 179 -9.18 21.79 -11.41
N THR A 180 -9.48 21.48 -12.70
CA THR A 180 -10.84 21.43 -13.23
C THR A 180 -11.36 19.98 -13.42
N SER A 181 -10.50 18.98 -13.26
CA SER A 181 -10.86 17.56 -13.24
C SER A 181 -9.87 16.78 -12.36
N HIS A 182 -10.27 15.56 -11.95
CA HIS A 182 -9.40 14.71 -11.16
C HIS A 182 -8.15 14.27 -11.94
N GLU A 183 -8.25 14.00 -13.26
CA GLU A 183 -7.09 13.61 -14.08
C GLU A 183 -6.04 14.74 -14.17
N ALA A 184 -6.48 15.99 -14.15
CA ALA A 184 -5.59 17.14 -14.10
C ALA A 184 -5.06 17.42 -12.70
N GLY A 185 -5.73 16.91 -11.65
CA GLY A 185 -5.53 17.26 -10.25
C GLY A 185 -4.06 17.23 -9.81
N GLY A 186 -3.37 16.14 -10.09
CA GLY A 186 -1.97 15.98 -9.70
C GLY A 186 -0.98 16.96 -10.33
N GLY A 187 -1.35 17.61 -11.45
CA GLY A 187 -0.53 18.65 -12.08
C GLY A 187 -0.67 20.03 -11.44
N TYR A 188 -1.71 20.24 -10.63
CA TYR A 188 -1.98 21.48 -9.91
C TYR A 188 -1.51 21.46 -8.47
N VAL A 189 -1.51 20.28 -7.84
CA VAL A 189 -0.94 20.11 -6.49
C VAL A 189 0.57 20.31 -6.57
N PRO A 190 1.14 21.21 -5.74
CA PRO A 190 2.57 21.47 -5.79
C PRO A 190 3.38 20.22 -5.47
N VAL A 191 4.39 19.91 -6.28
CA VAL A 191 5.28 18.75 -6.07
C VAL A 191 6.10 18.85 -4.78
N SER A 192 6.20 20.04 -4.19
CA SER A 192 6.80 20.29 -2.88
C SER A 192 5.94 19.78 -1.73
N LEU A 193 4.62 19.58 -1.93
CA LEU A 193 3.73 19.08 -0.89
C LEU A 193 3.98 17.60 -0.65
N SER A 194 4.81 17.32 0.34
CA SER A 194 5.25 15.97 0.67
C SER A 194 4.47 15.35 1.84
N THR A 195 3.93 16.18 2.73
CA THR A 195 3.26 15.71 3.95
C THR A 195 1.83 16.20 4.04
N LEU A 196 0.89 15.28 4.20
CA LEU A 196 -0.53 15.57 4.36
C LEU A 196 -1.08 14.89 5.61
N VAL A 197 -1.71 15.68 6.49
CA VAL A 197 -2.41 15.20 7.69
C VAL A 197 -3.90 15.48 7.51
N LEU A 198 -4.68 14.45 7.35
CA LEU A 198 -6.13 14.54 7.33
C LEU A 198 -6.65 14.42 8.78
N THR A 199 -7.47 15.36 9.20
CA THR A 199 -8.02 15.42 10.57
C THR A 199 -9.54 15.25 10.60
N GLY A 200 -10.17 15.02 9.43
CA GLY A 200 -11.61 14.82 9.29
C GLY A 200 -11.94 14.04 8.03
N GLY A 201 -13.22 13.69 7.90
CA GLY A 201 -13.74 12.82 6.87
C GLY A 201 -13.92 11.39 7.36
N ASP A 202 -14.91 10.70 6.83
CA ASP A 202 -15.25 9.31 7.09
C ASP A 202 -14.98 8.38 5.91
N THR A 203 -14.73 8.98 4.74
CA THR A 203 -14.36 8.27 3.51
C THR A 203 -13.32 9.06 2.72
N ILE A 204 -12.45 8.36 2.00
CA ILE A 204 -11.59 8.94 0.97
C ILE A 204 -12.26 8.64 -0.38
N PRO A 205 -12.82 9.65 -1.08
CA PRO A 205 -13.56 9.44 -2.32
C PRO A 205 -12.72 8.83 -3.45
N ASP A 206 -13.40 8.33 -4.48
CA ASP A 206 -12.77 7.94 -5.72
C ASP A 206 -11.93 9.10 -6.28
N TYR A 207 -10.72 8.80 -6.76
CA TYR A 207 -9.79 9.77 -7.36
C TYR A 207 -9.35 10.91 -6.45
N ALA A 208 -9.58 10.86 -5.13
CA ALA A 208 -9.34 11.98 -4.21
C ALA A 208 -7.95 12.60 -4.36
N PHE A 209 -6.89 11.80 -4.39
CA PHE A 209 -5.50 12.22 -4.51
C PHE A 209 -4.84 11.72 -5.80
N TYR A 210 -5.63 11.55 -6.86
CA TYR A 210 -5.15 11.05 -8.14
C TYR A 210 -3.92 11.83 -8.64
N ALA A 211 -2.83 11.13 -8.90
CA ALA A 211 -1.56 11.64 -9.41
C ALA A 211 -0.92 12.77 -8.56
N CYS A 212 -1.19 12.83 -7.25
CA CYS A 212 -0.49 13.74 -6.32
C CYS A 212 0.95 13.26 -6.09
N ARG A 213 1.82 13.49 -7.08
CA ARG A 213 3.15 12.88 -7.20
C ARG A 213 4.15 13.32 -6.14
N GLY A 214 3.92 14.48 -5.49
CA GLY A 214 4.79 15.02 -4.44
C GLY A 214 4.54 14.40 -3.07
N LEU A 215 3.36 13.81 -2.83
CA LEU A 215 3.01 13.23 -1.53
C LEU A 215 3.93 12.05 -1.20
N GLU A 216 4.65 12.16 -0.08
CA GLU A 216 5.55 11.13 0.46
C GLU A 216 4.92 10.42 1.64
N ALA A 217 4.16 11.16 2.46
CA ALA A 217 3.52 10.64 3.66
C ALA A 217 2.11 11.22 3.84
N VAL A 218 1.15 10.33 4.13
CA VAL A 218 -0.24 10.71 4.40
C VAL A 218 -0.70 10.06 5.70
N SER A 219 -1.25 10.89 6.61
CA SER A 219 -1.94 10.42 7.81
C SER A 219 -3.45 10.49 7.57
N ILE A 220 -4.13 9.38 7.79
CA ILE A 220 -5.58 9.21 7.63
C ILE A 220 -6.22 9.21 9.02
N PRO A 221 -7.35 9.94 9.26
CA PRO A 221 -7.98 9.97 10.57
C PRO A 221 -8.69 8.65 10.92
N GLU A 222 -8.82 8.36 12.23
CA GLU A 222 -9.48 7.16 12.77
C GLU A 222 -10.97 7.01 12.38
N THR A 223 -11.55 8.01 11.74
CA THR A 223 -12.96 8.00 11.29
C THR A 223 -13.16 7.37 9.92
N VAL A 224 -12.07 7.17 9.14
CA VAL A 224 -12.16 6.70 7.76
C VAL A 224 -12.48 5.20 7.71
N THR A 225 -13.59 4.88 7.04
CA THR A 225 -14.08 3.51 6.85
C THR A 225 -13.89 2.97 5.45
N GLU A 226 -13.60 3.83 4.45
CA GLU A 226 -13.46 3.45 3.06
C GLU A 226 -12.43 4.32 2.34
N ILE A 227 -11.60 3.68 1.50
CA ILE A 227 -10.74 4.33 0.51
C ILE A 227 -11.27 3.95 -0.87
N GLY A 228 -11.71 4.94 -1.63
CA GLY A 228 -12.35 4.79 -2.93
C GLY A 228 -11.41 4.32 -4.05
N ALA A 229 -11.98 4.03 -5.21
CA ALA A 229 -11.23 3.60 -6.38
C ALA A 229 -10.30 4.72 -6.86
N PHE A 230 -9.07 4.35 -7.27
CA PHE A 230 -8.04 5.29 -7.74
C PHE A 230 -7.69 6.43 -6.78
N ALA A 231 -8.03 6.32 -5.49
CA ALA A 231 -7.90 7.41 -4.53
C ALA A 231 -6.46 7.97 -4.44
N PHE A 232 -5.43 7.12 -4.44
CA PHE A 232 -4.01 7.47 -4.45
C PHE A 232 -3.30 7.00 -5.73
N TYR A 233 -4.04 6.83 -6.81
CA TYR A 233 -3.45 6.38 -8.09
C TYR A 233 -2.30 7.29 -8.53
N ALA A 234 -1.15 6.68 -8.87
CA ALA A 234 0.05 7.36 -9.33
C ALA A 234 0.63 8.42 -8.36
N CYS A 235 0.43 8.28 -7.05
CA CYS A 235 1.17 8.98 -6.01
C CYS A 235 2.58 8.41 -5.92
N GLN A 236 3.44 8.75 -6.90
CA GLN A 236 4.71 8.08 -7.17
C GLN A 236 5.75 8.17 -6.04
N SER A 237 5.67 9.23 -5.23
CA SER A 237 6.57 9.46 -4.09
C SER A 237 6.04 8.90 -2.78
N LEU A 238 4.80 8.37 -2.73
CA LEU A 238 4.19 7.88 -1.51
C LEU A 238 4.97 6.68 -0.98
N THR A 239 5.67 6.89 0.14
CA THR A 239 6.48 5.87 0.82
C THR A 239 5.72 5.24 1.98
N TYR A 240 4.82 6.00 2.58
CA TYR A 240 4.12 5.65 3.80
C TYR A 240 2.69 6.18 3.83
N ILE A 241 1.75 5.36 4.29
CA ILE A 241 0.38 5.75 4.61
C ILE A 241 -0.07 5.06 5.91
N ALA A 242 -0.51 5.86 6.88
CA ALA A 242 -1.02 5.37 8.16
C ALA A 242 -2.51 5.08 8.05
N ILE A 243 -2.88 3.82 7.98
CA ILE A 243 -4.27 3.35 7.85
C ILE A 243 -4.62 2.15 8.74
N ASP A 244 -3.64 1.51 9.35
CA ASP A 244 -3.81 0.30 10.18
C ASP A 244 -4.60 0.52 11.48
N HIS A 245 -4.67 1.77 11.95
CA HIS A 245 -5.44 2.21 13.13
C HIS A 245 -6.87 2.64 12.81
N THR A 246 -7.26 2.63 11.53
CA THR A 246 -8.60 3.06 11.08
C THR A 246 -9.60 1.91 11.13
N PRO A 247 -10.91 2.17 11.23
CA PRO A 247 -11.96 1.16 11.07
C PRO A 247 -12.25 0.87 9.59
N LEU A 248 -11.22 0.88 8.75
CA LEU A 248 -11.33 0.69 7.31
C LEU A 248 -11.96 -0.67 6.99
N THR A 249 -13.00 -0.66 6.17
CA THR A 249 -13.71 -1.87 5.72
C THR A 249 -13.49 -2.20 4.25
N ALA A 250 -13.15 -1.18 3.43
CA ALA A 250 -12.97 -1.35 2.01
C ALA A 250 -11.83 -0.49 1.45
N VAL A 251 -11.09 -1.07 0.50
CA VAL A 251 -10.11 -0.38 -0.34
C VAL A 251 -10.49 -0.61 -1.80
N GLY A 252 -10.73 0.47 -2.55
CA GLY A 252 -11.25 0.44 -3.92
C GLY A 252 -10.26 -0.09 -4.95
N GLU A 253 -10.78 -0.31 -6.17
CA GLU A 253 -9.99 -0.71 -7.33
C GLU A 253 -8.86 0.30 -7.59
N ARG A 254 -7.63 -0.21 -7.81
CA ARG A 254 -6.45 0.61 -8.10
C ARG A 254 -6.20 1.77 -7.13
N ALA A 255 -6.65 1.68 -5.90
CA ALA A 255 -6.55 2.75 -4.91
C ALA A 255 -5.12 3.26 -4.72
N PHE A 256 -4.11 2.39 -4.71
CA PHE A 256 -2.69 2.71 -4.59
C PHE A 256 -1.88 2.37 -5.85
N ALA A 257 -2.54 2.09 -6.98
CA ALA A 257 -1.82 1.69 -8.18
C ALA A 257 -0.86 2.79 -8.64
N GLY A 258 0.38 2.41 -8.96
CA GLY A 258 1.42 3.35 -9.35
C GLY A 258 2.08 4.11 -8.19
N CYS A 259 1.84 3.75 -6.92
CA CYS A 259 2.60 4.23 -5.77
C CYS A 259 3.98 3.56 -5.77
N ALA A 260 4.84 3.95 -6.71
CA ALA A 260 6.08 3.27 -7.02
C ALA A 260 7.12 3.30 -5.88
N ALA A 261 7.00 4.24 -4.94
CA ALA A 261 7.88 4.37 -3.79
C ALA A 261 7.36 3.67 -2.53
N LEU A 262 6.14 3.13 -2.53
CA LEU A 262 5.53 2.50 -1.36
C LEU A 262 6.35 1.27 -0.95
N LEU A 263 6.80 1.25 0.30
CA LEU A 263 7.66 0.19 0.84
C LEU A 263 6.87 -0.86 1.60
N ASN A 264 5.91 -0.41 2.39
CA ASN A 264 5.12 -1.28 3.26
C ASN A 264 3.65 -0.86 3.20
N LEU A 265 2.74 -1.83 3.30
CA LEU A 265 1.31 -1.56 3.44
C LEU A 265 0.75 -2.40 4.59
N HIS A 266 0.13 -1.74 5.57
CA HIS A 266 -0.51 -2.40 6.70
C HIS A 266 -2.01 -2.09 6.67
N LEU A 267 -2.84 -3.06 6.32
CA LEU A 267 -4.29 -2.94 6.38
C LEU A 267 -4.81 -3.41 7.74
N PRO A 268 -5.85 -2.76 8.30
CA PRO A 268 -6.47 -3.24 9.53
C PRO A 268 -7.28 -4.52 9.31
N VAL A 269 -7.51 -5.25 10.40
CA VAL A 269 -8.29 -6.51 10.39
C VAL A 269 -9.75 -6.31 9.97
N THR A 270 -10.26 -5.08 10.06
CA THR A 270 -11.64 -4.72 9.71
C THR A 270 -11.93 -4.71 8.21
N VAL A 271 -10.89 -4.74 7.36
CA VAL A 271 -11.07 -4.74 5.90
C VAL A 271 -11.69 -6.05 5.43
N THR A 272 -12.80 -5.94 4.70
CA THR A 272 -13.54 -7.07 4.11
C THR A 272 -13.52 -7.07 2.58
N TYR A 273 -13.08 -5.96 1.97
CA TYR A 273 -12.96 -5.81 0.53
C TYR A 273 -11.66 -5.12 0.12
N MET A 274 -10.97 -5.71 -0.85
CA MET A 274 -9.77 -5.17 -1.49
C MET A 274 -9.95 -5.24 -3.01
N GLY A 275 -9.98 -4.07 -3.66
CA GLY A 275 -10.23 -3.93 -5.10
C GLY A 275 -9.13 -4.49 -5.99
N SER A 276 -9.50 -4.85 -7.21
CA SER A 276 -8.56 -5.35 -8.22
C SER A 276 -7.45 -4.34 -8.49
N GLY A 277 -6.21 -4.84 -8.56
CA GLY A 277 -5.07 -4.00 -8.91
C GLY A 277 -4.78 -2.87 -7.94
N MET A 278 -5.30 -2.93 -6.70
CA MET A 278 -5.10 -1.85 -5.72
C MET A 278 -3.61 -1.51 -5.51
N LEU A 279 -2.70 -2.44 -5.77
CA LEU A 279 -1.24 -2.31 -5.66
C LEU A 279 -0.51 -2.46 -7.01
N GLU A 280 -1.22 -2.35 -8.13
CA GLU A 280 -0.61 -2.43 -9.47
C GLU A 280 0.51 -1.40 -9.61
N GLY A 281 1.72 -1.83 -9.98
CA GLY A 281 2.86 -0.91 -10.18
C GLY A 281 3.53 -0.38 -8.90
N CYS A 282 3.22 -0.91 -7.71
CA CYS A 282 3.95 -0.66 -6.46
C CYS A 282 5.31 -1.39 -6.46
N GLY A 283 6.22 -0.93 -7.33
CA GLY A 283 7.46 -1.65 -7.67
C GLY A 283 8.49 -1.76 -6.54
N LYS A 284 8.36 -1.03 -5.45
CA LYS A 284 9.26 -1.08 -4.28
C LYS A 284 8.63 -1.74 -3.05
N LEU A 285 7.40 -2.25 -3.14
CA LEU A 285 6.74 -2.86 -2.00
C LEU A 285 7.53 -4.09 -1.51
N GLU A 286 7.98 -4.07 -0.25
CA GLU A 286 8.81 -5.10 0.39
C GLU A 286 8.00 -6.00 1.31
N SER A 287 7.03 -5.42 2.01
CA SER A 287 6.15 -6.15 2.91
C SER A 287 4.71 -5.66 2.86
N MET A 288 3.79 -6.58 3.18
CA MET A 288 2.40 -6.23 3.37
C MET A 288 1.75 -7.05 4.49
N THR A 289 0.83 -6.40 5.20
CA THR A 289 -0.03 -7.02 6.19
C THR A 289 -1.47 -6.89 5.74
N ILE A 290 -2.17 -8.02 5.63
CA ILE A 290 -3.52 -8.11 5.05
C ILE A 290 -4.42 -8.99 5.92
N PRO A 291 -5.73 -8.69 6.01
CA PRO A 291 -6.65 -9.51 6.80
C PRO A 291 -6.96 -10.87 6.16
N PHE A 292 -6.85 -10.97 4.84
CA PHE A 292 -7.08 -12.21 4.07
C PHE A 292 -6.36 -12.11 2.71
N VAL A 293 -6.33 -13.21 1.96
CA VAL A 293 -5.73 -13.23 0.61
C VAL A 293 -6.83 -13.13 -0.45
N GLY A 294 -6.73 -12.13 -1.33
CA GLY A 294 -7.67 -11.93 -2.43
C GLY A 294 -8.52 -10.68 -2.32
N GLY A 295 -9.64 -10.63 -3.05
CA GLY A 295 -10.47 -9.45 -3.20
C GLY A 295 -11.50 -9.23 -2.10
N CYS A 296 -12.07 -10.29 -1.56
CA CYS A 296 -13.06 -10.18 -0.48
C CYS A 296 -13.13 -11.47 0.37
N THR A 297 -13.76 -11.34 1.54
CA THR A 297 -14.12 -12.47 2.41
C THR A 297 -15.44 -13.09 1.96
N TYR A 298 -15.77 -14.30 2.48
CA TYR A 298 -17.08 -14.91 2.24
C TYR A 298 -18.24 -14.15 2.92
N ASP A 299 -17.96 -13.35 3.94
CA ASP A 299 -18.94 -12.49 4.63
C ASP A 299 -19.16 -11.12 3.92
N TYR A 300 -18.46 -10.89 2.80
CA TYR A 300 -18.67 -9.67 2.02
C TYR A 300 -20.12 -9.55 1.55
N PRO A 301 -20.80 -8.41 1.79
CA PRO A 301 -22.21 -8.24 1.46
C PRO A 301 -22.43 -8.23 -0.06
N LEU A 302 -22.98 -9.34 -0.57
CA LEU A 302 -23.34 -9.47 -1.97
C LEU A 302 -24.61 -8.68 -2.28
N THR A 303 -24.69 -8.13 -3.48
CA THR A 303 -25.94 -7.58 -4.04
C THR A 303 -26.94 -8.70 -4.30
N GLU A 304 -28.23 -8.38 -4.43
CA GLU A 304 -29.26 -9.39 -4.75
C GLU A 304 -29.00 -10.05 -6.12
N GLU A 305 -28.48 -9.29 -7.11
CA GLU A 305 -28.13 -9.83 -8.43
C GLU A 305 -26.98 -10.85 -8.35
N GLU A 306 -25.95 -10.60 -7.51
CA GLU A 306 -24.84 -11.53 -7.29
C GLU A 306 -25.32 -12.79 -6.58
N LYS A 307 -26.18 -12.66 -5.57
CA LYS A 307 -26.79 -13.81 -4.87
C LYS A 307 -27.59 -14.69 -5.84
N ASP A 308 -28.45 -14.07 -6.63
CA ASP A 308 -29.28 -14.78 -7.63
C ASP A 308 -28.41 -15.50 -8.66
N ALA A 309 -27.31 -14.86 -9.13
CA ALA A 309 -26.38 -15.47 -10.09
C ALA A 309 -25.63 -16.67 -9.48
N ILE A 310 -25.22 -16.58 -8.23
CA ILE A 310 -24.54 -17.68 -7.51
C ILE A 310 -25.51 -18.84 -7.26
N GLU A 311 -26.71 -18.55 -6.76
CA GLU A 311 -27.74 -19.56 -6.52
C GLU A 311 -28.22 -20.22 -7.81
N GLY A 312 -28.28 -19.48 -8.91
CA GLY A 312 -28.59 -19.97 -10.26
C GLY A 312 -27.49 -20.83 -10.88
N GLY A 313 -26.27 -20.78 -10.32
CA GLY A 313 -25.08 -21.49 -10.85
C GLY A 313 -24.42 -20.77 -12.03
N ASP A 314 -24.80 -19.52 -12.31
CA ASP A 314 -24.23 -18.70 -13.39
C ASP A 314 -22.96 -17.96 -12.94
N ALA A 315 -22.68 -17.88 -11.61
CA ALA A 315 -21.49 -17.28 -11.05
C ALA A 315 -20.98 -18.08 -9.83
N VAL A 316 -19.73 -17.83 -9.44
CA VAL A 316 -19.13 -18.32 -8.19
C VAL A 316 -18.99 -17.14 -7.21
N HIS A 317 -18.94 -17.42 -5.92
CA HIS A 317 -18.74 -16.35 -4.92
C HIS A 317 -17.47 -15.56 -5.24
N PRO A 318 -17.49 -14.20 -5.17
CA PRO A 318 -16.31 -13.38 -5.46
C PRO A 318 -15.05 -13.82 -4.70
N ALA A 319 -15.17 -14.25 -3.43
CA ALA A 319 -14.06 -14.76 -2.65
C ALA A 319 -13.36 -15.99 -3.30
N GLU A 320 -14.09 -16.83 -4.02
CA GLU A 320 -13.52 -17.98 -4.73
C GLU A 320 -12.78 -17.55 -6.01
N SER A 321 -13.34 -16.59 -6.75
CA SER A 321 -12.78 -16.14 -8.02
C SER A 321 -11.60 -15.17 -7.87
N THR A 322 -11.50 -14.48 -6.73
CA THR A 322 -10.48 -13.44 -6.45
C THR A 322 -9.48 -13.84 -5.37
N GLY A 323 -9.60 -15.04 -4.79
CA GLY A 323 -8.82 -15.53 -3.64
C GLY A 323 -7.34 -15.81 -3.93
N TYR A 324 -6.63 -14.91 -4.66
CA TYR A 324 -5.22 -15.04 -4.95
C TYR A 324 -4.51 -13.67 -4.88
N LEU A 325 -3.25 -13.69 -4.44
CA LEU A 325 -2.49 -12.47 -4.17
C LEU A 325 -2.31 -11.59 -5.42
N GLY A 326 -2.11 -12.20 -6.58
CA GLY A 326 -1.96 -11.48 -7.85
C GLY A 326 -3.14 -10.58 -8.21
N TYR A 327 -4.35 -10.87 -7.69
CA TYR A 327 -5.53 -10.00 -7.86
C TYR A 327 -5.29 -8.58 -7.37
N LEU A 328 -4.61 -8.44 -6.21
CA LEU A 328 -4.28 -7.14 -5.63
C LEU A 328 -3.28 -6.35 -6.49
N PHE A 329 -2.53 -7.04 -7.34
CA PHE A 329 -1.55 -6.45 -8.27
C PHE A 329 -2.07 -6.36 -9.73
N GLY A 330 -3.36 -6.66 -9.96
CA GLY A 330 -4.01 -6.52 -11.26
C GLY A 330 -3.93 -7.75 -12.17
N ALA A 331 -3.47 -8.90 -11.67
CA ALA A 331 -3.54 -10.14 -12.43
C ALA A 331 -5.01 -10.57 -12.62
N SER A 332 -5.40 -10.87 -13.84
CA SER A 332 -6.77 -11.31 -14.17
C SER A 332 -7.04 -12.78 -13.84
N HIS A 333 -6.01 -13.55 -13.49
CA HIS A 333 -6.11 -14.95 -13.13
C HIS A 333 -4.88 -15.34 -12.30
N TYR A 334 -5.02 -16.32 -11.38
CA TYR A 334 -3.92 -16.73 -10.50
C TYR A 334 -2.67 -17.20 -11.25
N THR A 335 -2.79 -17.81 -12.44
CA THR A 335 -1.63 -18.25 -13.25
C THR A 335 -0.78 -17.11 -13.81
N PHE A 336 -1.25 -15.87 -13.74
CA PHE A 336 -0.49 -14.70 -14.15
C PHE A 336 0.18 -13.97 -12.99
N THR A 337 -0.03 -14.42 -11.77
CA THR A 337 0.47 -13.78 -10.55
C THR A 337 1.96 -13.43 -10.64
N ALA A 338 2.81 -14.37 -11.07
CA ALA A 338 4.25 -14.18 -11.18
C ALA A 338 4.67 -12.96 -12.02
N GLY A 339 3.87 -12.58 -13.02
CA GLY A 339 4.16 -11.42 -13.90
C GLY A 339 3.74 -10.06 -13.32
N TYR A 340 2.98 -10.04 -12.25
CA TYR A 340 2.39 -8.83 -11.65
C TYR A 340 2.97 -8.47 -10.29
N LEU A 341 3.47 -9.46 -9.53
CA LEU A 341 4.09 -9.19 -8.24
C LEU A 341 5.41 -8.44 -8.39
N PRO A 342 5.68 -7.44 -7.54
CA PRO A 342 6.98 -6.80 -7.51
C PRO A 342 8.04 -7.77 -6.96
N ALA A 343 9.23 -7.77 -7.56
CA ALA A 343 10.34 -8.61 -7.12
C ALA A 343 10.86 -8.25 -5.71
N SER A 344 10.52 -7.05 -5.23
CA SER A 344 10.84 -6.54 -3.90
C SER A 344 9.95 -7.13 -2.80
N LEU A 345 8.74 -7.65 -3.12
CA LEU A 345 7.83 -8.19 -2.11
C LEU A 345 8.36 -9.52 -1.57
N ILE A 346 8.83 -9.50 -0.34
CA ILE A 346 9.48 -10.64 0.32
C ILE A 346 8.70 -11.18 1.51
N THR A 347 7.88 -10.36 2.16
CA THR A 347 7.13 -10.77 3.36
C THR A 347 5.64 -10.44 3.21
N VAL A 348 4.79 -11.42 3.49
CA VAL A 348 3.34 -11.23 3.62
C VAL A 348 2.89 -11.75 4.97
N THR A 349 2.19 -10.90 5.73
CA THR A 349 1.58 -11.28 7.01
C THR A 349 0.07 -11.28 6.84
N VAL A 350 -0.57 -12.39 7.16
CA VAL A 350 -2.03 -12.52 7.22
C VAL A 350 -2.46 -12.31 8.66
N LEU A 351 -3.47 -11.46 8.86
CA LEU A 351 -3.96 -11.07 10.19
C LEU A 351 -4.91 -12.12 10.79
N GLU A 352 -5.15 -11.98 12.09
CA GLU A 352 -6.14 -12.76 12.82
C GLU A 352 -7.54 -12.61 12.21
N GLY A 353 -8.37 -13.67 12.30
CA GLY A 353 -9.69 -13.69 11.68
C GLY A 353 -9.72 -14.34 10.29
N CYS A 354 -8.57 -14.60 9.67
CA CYS A 354 -8.48 -15.40 8.46
C CYS A 354 -8.63 -16.88 8.81
N GLU A 355 -9.73 -17.50 8.40
CA GLU A 355 -10.03 -18.92 8.72
C GLU A 355 -9.40 -19.91 7.73
N SER A 356 -9.07 -19.48 6.53
CA SER A 356 -8.47 -20.35 5.51
C SER A 356 -7.59 -19.59 4.52
N ILE A 357 -6.55 -20.26 4.02
CA ILE A 357 -5.78 -19.79 2.87
C ILE A 357 -6.40 -20.39 1.62
N PRO A 358 -6.97 -19.59 0.72
CA PRO A 358 -7.70 -20.10 -0.45
C PRO A 358 -6.85 -20.97 -1.38
N ALA A 359 -7.51 -21.74 -2.23
CA ALA A 359 -6.83 -22.42 -3.32
C ALA A 359 -6.13 -21.40 -4.24
N ASN A 360 -4.88 -21.70 -4.62
CA ASN A 360 -4.01 -20.85 -5.45
C ASN A 360 -3.66 -19.47 -4.84
N ALA A 361 -3.86 -19.26 -3.55
CA ALA A 361 -3.67 -17.97 -2.86
C ALA A 361 -2.32 -17.29 -3.19
N PHE A 362 -1.21 -18.04 -3.13
CA PHE A 362 0.14 -17.61 -3.43
C PHE A 362 0.74 -18.36 -4.64
N PHE A 363 -0.08 -18.75 -5.59
CA PHE A 363 0.38 -19.51 -6.76
C PHE A 363 1.49 -18.77 -7.52
N GLU A 364 2.66 -19.41 -7.68
CA GLU A 364 3.87 -18.86 -8.33
C GLU A 364 4.32 -17.48 -7.80
N CYS A 365 4.09 -17.22 -6.50
CA CYS A 365 4.62 -16.02 -5.83
C CYS A 365 6.13 -16.20 -5.57
N ALA A 366 6.91 -16.21 -6.64
CA ALA A 366 8.33 -16.57 -6.60
C ALA A 366 9.22 -15.59 -5.81
N SER A 367 8.82 -14.32 -5.59
CA SER A 367 9.61 -13.35 -4.82
C SER A 367 9.48 -13.53 -3.30
N ILE A 368 8.36 -14.12 -2.83
CA ILE A 368 8.04 -14.22 -1.41
C ILE A 368 8.95 -15.23 -0.71
N ARG A 369 9.56 -14.80 0.41
CA ARG A 369 10.46 -15.60 1.24
C ARG A 369 9.81 -16.04 2.54
N GLU A 370 8.85 -15.26 3.01
CA GLU A 370 8.21 -15.45 4.30
C GLU A 370 6.71 -15.15 4.19
N VAL A 371 5.89 -16.06 4.72
CA VAL A 371 4.47 -15.85 4.90
C VAL A 371 4.13 -16.19 6.36
N ASN A 372 3.62 -15.18 7.08
CA ASN A 372 3.20 -15.33 8.47
C ASN A 372 1.69 -15.57 8.51
N LEU A 373 1.28 -16.71 9.06
CA LEU A 373 -0.11 -17.10 9.21
C LEU A 373 -0.54 -16.97 10.68
N PRO A 374 -1.73 -16.43 10.95
CA PRO A 374 -2.24 -16.31 12.32
C PRO A 374 -2.81 -17.63 12.85
N GLU A 375 -2.96 -17.71 14.17
CA GLU A 375 -3.86 -18.71 14.77
C GLU A 375 -5.28 -18.45 14.29
N GLY A 376 -6.04 -19.53 14.07
CA GLY A 376 -7.40 -19.48 13.49
C GLY A 376 -7.49 -19.98 12.06
N VAL A 377 -6.39 -19.98 11.30
CA VAL A 377 -6.34 -20.63 9.98
C VAL A 377 -6.49 -22.13 10.16
N MET A 378 -7.55 -22.73 9.60
CA MET A 378 -7.88 -24.14 9.71
C MET A 378 -7.46 -24.96 8.48
N GLU A 379 -7.38 -24.33 7.31
CA GLU A 379 -7.09 -25.03 6.06
C GLU A 379 -6.11 -24.22 5.18
N ILE A 380 -5.13 -24.94 4.62
CA ILE A 380 -4.30 -24.47 3.50
C ILE A 380 -4.86 -25.06 2.22
N GLY A 381 -5.40 -24.25 1.34
CA GLY A 381 -6.08 -24.67 0.13
C GLY A 381 -5.20 -25.38 -0.91
N ARG A 382 -5.82 -26.00 -1.89
CA ARG A 382 -5.14 -26.64 -3.01
C ARG A 382 -4.23 -25.65 -3.73
N ARG A 383 -2.95 -26.04 -3.97
CA ARG A 383 -1.95 -25.21 -4.65
C ARG A 383 -1.71 -23.83 -4.03
N ALA A 384 -2.05 -23.67 -2.77
CA ALA A 384 -1.97 -22.36 -2.11
C ALA A 384 -0.59 -21.72 -2.21
N PHE A 385 0.50 -22.49 -2.14
CA PHE A 385 1.89 -22.07 -2.26
C PHE A 385 2.63 -22.75 -3.42
N TYR A 386 1.91 -23.20 -4.44
CA TYR A 386 2.51 -23.86 -5.60
C TYR A 386 3.54 -22.94 -6.28
N GLY A 387 4.79 -23.42 -6.43
CA GLY A 387 5.85 -22.66 -7.11
C GLY A 387 6.32 -21.41 -6.36
N CYS A 388 6.14 -21.34 -5.03
CA CYS A 388 6.75 -20.31 -4.20
C CYS A 388 8.25 -20.59 -4.06
N ASP A 389 9.03 -20.30 -5.12
CA ASP A 389 10.42 -20.72 -5.29
C ASP A 389 11.34 -20.22 -4.18
N TYR A 390 11.09 -19.04 -3.63
CA TYR A 390 11.94 -18.40 -2.62
C TYR A 390 11.46 -18.59 -1.19
N LEU A 391 10.30 -19.24 -0.95
CA LEU A 391 9.85 -19.59 0.38
C LEU A 391 10.86 -20.52 1.05
N THR A 392 11.47 -20.07 2.16
CA THR A 392 12.61 -20.79 2.80
C THR A 392 12.19 -21.73 3.91
N ALA A 393 11.12 -21.40 4.61
CA ALA A 393 10.57 -22.18 5.72
C ALA A 393 9.07 -21.97 5.83
N MET A 394 8.36 -22.94 6.42
CA MET A 394 6.97 -22.78 6.81
C MET A 394 6.76 -23.46 8.15
N THR A 395 6.19 -22.72 9.08
CA THR A 395 5.65 -23.25 10.34
C THR A 395 4.16 -22.91 10.36
N LEU A 396 3.34 -23.95 10.42
CA LEU A 396 1.89 -23.77 10.47
C LEU A 396 1.42 -23.54 11.90
N PRO A 397 0.41 -22.67 12.12
CA PRO A 397 -0.30 -22.55 13.39
C PRO A 397 -0.91 -23.88 13.84
N ASP A 398 -1.11 -24.02 15.15
CA ASP A 398 -1.72 -25.22 15.73
C ASP A 398 -3.19 -25.43 15.32
N SER A 399 -3.86 -24.37 14.86
CA SER A 399 -5.23 -24.39 14.34
C SER A 399 -5.38 -25.09 12.99
N VAL A 400 -4.29 -25.19 12.18
CA VAL A 400 -4.35 -25.80 10.85
C VAL A 400 -4.59 -27.31 10.96
N THR A 401 -5.69 -27.79 10.38
CA THR A 401 -6.08 -29.19 10.39
C THR A 401 -5.84 -29.90 9.05
N LYS A 402 -5.77 -29.11 7.95
CA LYS A 402 -5.70 -29.66 6.60
C LYS A 402 -4.78 -28.90 5.69
N ILE A 403 -4.02 -29.62 4.87
CA ILE A 403 -3.23 -29.12 3.73
C ILE A 403 -3.78 -29.75 2.45
N GLY A 404 -4.14 -28.92 1.46
CA GLY A 404 -4.70 -29.35 0.18
C GLY A 404 -3.68 -29.98 -0.77
N ASP A 405 -4.16 -30.57 -1.86
CA ASP A 405 -3.32 -31.16 -2.90
C ASP A 405 -2.38 -30.12 -3.52
N ASP A 406 -1.14 -30.53 -3.82
CA ASP A 406 -0.10 -29.68 -4.42
C ASP A 406 0.19 -28.39 -3.61
N ALA A 407 -0.20 -28.26 -2.35
CA ALA A 407 -0.19 -26.98 -1.63
C ALA A 407 1.18 -26.30 -1.62
N PHE A 408 2.27 -27.03 -1.43
CA PHE A 408 3.67 -26.55 -1.45
C PHE A 408 4.48 -27.16 -2.59
N HIS A 409 3.81 -27.68 -3.63
CA HIS A 409 4.49 -28.29 -4.76
C HIS A 409 5.48 -27.29 -5.39
N GLY A 410 6.75 -27.71 -5.55
CA GLY A 410 7.77 -26.89 -6.23
C GLY A 410 8.29 -25.72 -5.41
N CYS A 411 8.11 -25.66 -4.09
CA CYS A 411 8.80 -24.71 -3.21
C CYS A 411 10.30 -25.09 -3.13
N ILE A 412 11.06 -24.79 -4.19
CA ILE A 412 12.41 -25.35 -4.43
C ILE A 412 13.45 -24.92 -3.40
N ARG A 413 13.25 -23.81 -2.68
CA ARG A 413 14.19 -23.31 -1.65
C ARG A 413 13.74 -23.58 -0.23
N MET A 414 12.54 -24.17 -0.02
CA MET A 414 12.07 -24.50 1.31
C MET A 414 12.98 -25.56 1.93
N GLN A 415 13.57 -25.26 3.09
CA GLN A 415 14.50 -26.11 3.82
C GLN A 415 13.81 -26.83 4.97
N THR A 416 12.86 -26.15 5.63
CA THR A 416 12.19 -26.69 6.80
C THR A 416 10.68 -26.52 6.71
N PHE A 417 9.96 -27.53 7.19
CA PHE A 417 8.52 -27.47 7.38
C PHE A 417 8.15 -28.04 8.74
N ALA A 418 7.29 -27.31 9.47
CA ALA A 418 6.69 -27.77 10.71
C ALA A 418 5.17 -27.65 10.62
N GLY A 419 4.48 -28.76 10.75
CA GLY A 419 3.03 -28.81 10.90
C GLY A 419 2.62 -28.45 12.32
N GLY A 420 1.57 -27.61 12.47
CA GLY A 420 0.97 -27.32 13.78
C GLY A 420 0.35 -28.56 14.41
N ALA A 421 0.10 -28.50 15.71
CA ALA A 421 -0.39 -29.67 16.48
C ALA A 421 -1.76 -30.21 15.99
N GLY A 422 -2.59 -29.36 15.38
CA GLY A 422 -3.91 -29.73 14.83
C GLY A 422 -3.87 -30.44 13.49
N LEU A 423 -2.74 -30.40 12.77
CA LEU A 423 -2.65 -30.96 11.42
C LEU A 423 -2.93 -32.47 11.41
N SER A 424 -3.88 -32.90 10.60
CA SER A 424 -4.28 -34.29 10.50
C SER A 424 -4.46 -34.81 9.07
N ASP A 425 -4.72 -33.91 8.13
CA ASP A 425 -4.96 -34.23 6.72
C ASP A 425 -3.94 -33.57 5.80
N LEU A 426 -3.24 -34.39 5.01
CA LEU A 426 -2.28 -33.95 3.98
C LEU A 426 -2.83 -34.30 2.60
N GLY A 427 -2.76 -33.34 1.68
CA GLY A 427 -3.10 -33.51 0.28
C GLY A 427 -2.08 -34.32 -0.52
N MET A 428 -2.49 -34.90 -1.64
CA MET A 428 -1.60 -35.56 -2.59
C MET A 428 -0.57 -34.54 -3.13
N GLN A 429 0.69 -34.98 -3.30
CA GLN A 429 1.75 -34.18 -3.87
C GLN A 429 2.04 -32.87 -3.08
N ALA A 430 1.60 -32.77 -1.82
CA ALA A 430 1.64 -31.53 -1.05
C ALA A 430 3.03 -30.88 -1.03
N PHE A 431 4.12 -31.66 -0.97
CA PHE A 431 5.52 -31.20 -0.96
C PHE A 431 6.32 -31.75 -2.15
N MET A 432 5.65 -32.17 -3.22
CA MET A 432 6.35 -32.74 -4.38
C MET A 432 7.32 -31.69 -4.96
N ASN A 433 8.55 -32.13 -5.29
CA ASN A 433 9.62 -31.31 -5.85
C ASN A 433 10.10 -30.14 -4.95
N CYS A 434 9.95 -30.22 -3.65
CA CYS A 434 10.62 -29.33 -2.70
C CYS A 434 12.08 -29.78 -2.56
N VAL A 435 12.90 -29.50 -3.57
CA VAL A 435 14.23 -30.08 -3.75
C VAL A 435 15.23 -29.77 -2.64
N SER A 436 15.09 -28.63 -1.95
CA SER A 436 15.93 -28.21 -0.83
C SER A 436 15.38 -28.62 0.54
N LEU A 437 14.20 -29.25 0.62
CA LEU A 437 13.57 -29.61 1.89
C LEU A 437 14.42 -30.66 2.63
N GLU A 438 14.95 -30.26 3.79
CA GLU A 438 15.88 -31.08 4.60
C GLU A 438 15.17 -31.70 5.80
N THR A 439 14.28 -30.93 6.44
CA THR A 439 13.63 -31.35 7.68
C THR A 439 12.12 -31.11 7.62
N VAL A 440 11.35 -32.14 7.97
CA VAL A 440 9.90 -32.09 8.09
C VAL A 440 9.51 -32.62 9.45
N THR A 441 8.65 -31.87 10.15
CA THR A 441 8.02 -32.28 11.42
C THR A 441 6.51 -32.30 11.24
N LEU A 442 5.90 -33.48 11.40
CA LEU A 442 4.46 -33.68 11.38
C LEU A 442 3.98 -34.14 12.77
N PRO A 443 2.84 -33.64 13.26
CA PRO A 443 2.27 -34.09 14.52
C PRO A 443 1.72 -35.51 14.44
N ASP A 444 1.51 -36.18 15.59
CA ASP A 444 1.01 -37.52 15.70
C ASP A 444 -0.41 -37.75 15.14
N SER A 445 -1.17 -36.65 14.99
CA SER A 445 -2.49 -36.62 14.35
C SER A 445 -2.45 -36.97 12.85
N VAL A 446 -1.30 -36.78 12.19
CA VAL A 446 -1.09 -37.19 10.80
C VAL A 446 -0.87 -38.70 10.75
N THR A 447 -1.89 -39.45 10.37
CA THR A 447 -1.86 -40.94 10.36
C THR A 447 -1.59 -41.51 8.97
N LYS A 448 -1.63 -40.73 7.94
CA LYS A 448 -1.46 -41.15 6.54
C LYS A 448 -0.61 -40.16 5.76
N LEU A 449 0.36 -40.67 4.99
CA LEU A 449 1.06 -39.92 3.95
C LEU A 449 0.41 -40.22 2.59
N PRO A 450 -0.13 -39.24 1.88
CA PRO A 450 -0.79 -39.46 0.59
C PRO A 450 0.19 -39.72 -0.55
N ASN A 451 -0.33 -40.08 -1.73
CA ASN A 451 0.47 -40.37 -2.92
C ASN A 451 1.41 -39.21 -3.28
N SER A 452 2.68 -39.56 -3.51
CA SER A 452 3.73 -38.64 -3.97
C SER A 452 3.96 -37.43 -3.07
N CYS A 453 3.53 -37.46 -1.80
CA CYS A 453 3.54 -36.31 -0.89
C CYS A 453 4.92 -35.60 -0.84
N PHE A 454 6.00 -36.37 -0.75
CA PHE A 454 7.40 -35.88 -0.72
C PHE A 454 8.22 -36.27 -1.95
N ALA A 455 7.59 -36.72 -3.02
CA ALA A 455 8.32 -37.15 -4.21
C ALA A 455 9.19 -36.01 -4.76
N GLY A 456 10.47 -36.29 -5.01
CA GLY A 456 11.44 -35.29 -5.51
C GLY A 456 12.03 -34.36 -4.45
N CYS A 457 11.83 -34.61 -3.16
CA CYS A 457 12.52 -33.92 -2.07
C CYS A 457 13.95 -34.42 -1.93
N LEU A 458 14.84 -33.98 -2.85
CA LEU A 458 16.19 -34.52 -3.01
C LEU A 458 17.10 -34.31 -1.78
N SER A 459 16.79 -33.34 -0.94
CA SER A 459 17.58 -33.01 0.25
C SER A 459 16.99 -33.56 1.54
N LEU A 460 15.84 -34.21 1.52
CA LEU A 460 15.15 -34.67 2.72
C LEU A 460 15.98 -35.71 3.47
N THR A 461 16.38 -35.34 4.69
CA THR A 461 17.20 -36.20 5.58
C THR A 461 16.46 -36.60 6.83
N THR A 462 15.53 -35.71 7.31
CA THR A 462 14.84 -35.87 8.59
C THR A 462 13.34 -35.71 8.39
N LEU A 463 12.61 -36.74 8.73
CA LEU A 463 11.14 -36.74 8.81
C LEU A 463 10.70 -37.25 10.18
N THR A 464 10.16 -36.37 10.99
CA THR A 464 9.50 -36.72 12.25
C THR A 464 8.00 -36.84 11.99
N ALA A 465 7.44 -38.05 12.07
CA ALA A 465 6.06 -38.36 11.75
C ALA A 465 5.63 -39.65 12.46
N GLU A 466 5.69 -39.64 13.80
CA GLU A 466 5.46 -40.87 14.62
C GLU A 466 4.02 -41.42 14.53
N GLY A 467 3.04 -40.52 14.24
CA GLY A 467 1.64 -40.91 14.06
C GLY A 467 1.32 -41.68 12.79
N VAL A 468 2.21 -41.70 11.80
CA VAL A 468 1.94 -42.27 10.47
C VAL A 468 1.79 -43.81 10.54
N LYS A 469 0.66 -44.32 10.06
CA LYS A 469 0.33 -45.73 10.00
C LYS A 469 0.23 -46.28 8.58
N THR A 470 -0.01 -45.43 7.62
CA THR A 470 -0.20 -45.81 6.21
C THR A 470 0.47 -44.83 5.26
N GLN A 471 0.95 -45.35 4.13
CA GLN A 471 1.57 -44.58 3.07
C GLN A 471 0.89 -44.86 1.73
N GLY A 472 0.78 -43.84 0.90
CA GLY A 472 0.34 -43.97 -0.48
C GLY A 472 1.47 -44.39 -1.42
N ASP A 473 1.20 -44.34 -2.72
CA ASP A 473 2.19 -44.72 -3.73
C ASP A 473 3.23 -43.58 -3.91
N ARG A 474 4.50 -43.95 -4.09
CA ARG A 474 5.63 -43.08 -4.44
C ARG A 474 5.84 -41.89 -3.47
N VAL A 475 5.50 -42.07 -2.20
CA VAL A 475 5.60 -40.99 -1.20
C VAL A 475 6.99 -40.39 -1.16
N PHE A 476 8.05 -41.20 -1.17
CA PHE A 476 9.45 -40.79 -1.09
C PHE A 476 10.25 -40.99 -2.38
N HIS A 477 9.56 -41.08 -3.52
CA HIS A 477 10.23 -41.25 -4.80
C HIS A 477 11.33 -40.18 -5.01
N LYS A 478 12.58 -40.62 -5.21
CA LYS A 478 13.79 -39.75 -5.30
C LYS A 478 14.15 -39.01 -3.99
N CYS A 479 13.78 -39.52 -2.84
CA CYS A 479 14.24 -39.01 -1.53
C CYS A 479 15.47 -39.81 -1.04
N ASP A 480 16.51 -39.92 -1.83
CA ASP A 480 17.64 -40.84 -1.63
C ASP A 480 18.45 -40.60 -0.33
N LYS A 481 18.30 -39.44 0.29
CA LYS A 481 18.97 -39.07 1.54
C LYS A 481 18.18 -39.48 2.80
N LEU A 482 16.89 -39.70 2.68
CA LEU A 482 16.04 -40.05 3.81
C LEU A 482 16.37 -41.47 4.27
N ARG A 483 16.50 -41.67 5.58
CA ARG A 483 16.77 -42.97 6.21
C ARG A 483 15.61 -43.40 7.10
N GLY A 484 15.36 -44.72 7.14
CA GLY A 484 14.33 -45.31 8.02
C GLY A 484 12.89 -45.29 7.47
N TRP A 485 12.70 -44.81 6.23
CA TRP A 485 11.43 -44.85 5.50
C TRP A 485 11.64 -45.66 4.21
N GLU A 486 10.84 -46.64 3.99
CA GLU A 486 10.86 -47.50 2.76
C GLU A 486 9.64 -47.13 1.89
N GLU A 487 9.76 -47.25 0.54
CA GLU A 487 8.64 -47.08 -0.40
C GLU A 487 7.64 -48.25 -0.32
#